data_0e31b57849f07c5a44c84b2632b9c9c5
#
_entry.id   0e31b57849f07c5a44c84b2632b9c9c5
#
_cell.length_a   1.000
_cell.length_b   1.000
_cell.length_c   1.000
_cell.angle_alpha   90.00
_cell.angle_beta   90.00
_cell.angle_gamma   90.00
#
_symmetry.space_group_name_H-M   'P 1'
#
loop_
_entity.id
_entity.type
_entity.pdbx_description
1 polymer ?
#
loop_
_entity_poly.entity_id
_entity_poly.type
_entity_poly.pdbx_seq_one_letter_code
_entity_poly.pdbx_strand_id
1 'polypeptide(L)'
;MKKLITWLMIGCLLIGFGVPTQATHQGIKTKYGYIEMYDPDTAIYIKPVRNQRIVRVPDQVVVDGYNVRIIGVKRNAFKSKKIRTIYLGKNVFLIPKKTFNGRKKRIIVKNTMTWKSVKKSGVGENKLIMR
;
A
#
# COMPACT_ATOMS: atom_id res chain seq x y z
N MET A 1 29.84 9.97 -3.20
CA MET A 1 30.34 10.12 -2.24
C MET A 1 30.67 10.17 -1.54
N LYS A 2 30.14 10.08 -1.71
CA LYS A 2 30.53 10.16 -0.62
C LYS A 2 30.73 10.12 0.27
N LYS A 3 30.52 10.11 -0.13
CA LYS A 3 30.83 10.03 1.01
C LYS A 3 30.87 9.80 1.82
N LEU A 4 30.73 9.76 1.44
CA LEU A 4 30.94 9.54 2.54
C LEU A 4 30.93 9.40 3.08
N ILE A 5 30.79 9.33 2.83
CA ILE A 5 30.95 9.13 3.72
C ILE A 5 31.00 9.08 4.24
N THR A 6 30.84 8.90 3.68
CA THR A 6 31.13 8.77 4.49
C THR A 6 31.00 8.74 5.10
N TRP A 7 31.27 8.71 5.20
CA TRP A 7 31.41 8.63 6.19
C TRP A 7 30.92 8.49 6.71
N LEU A 8 30.42 8.21 6.04
CA LEU A 8 30.30 7.96 6.89
C LEU A 8 30.05 7.87 7.41
N MET A 9 29.95 7.78 7.06
CA MET A 9 29.98 7.57 7.84
C MET A 9 29.85 7.48 8.33
N ILE A 10 29.70 7.48 7.73
CA ILE A 10 29.83 7.27 8.35
C ILE A 10 29.38 7.04 8.77
N GLY A 11 29.11 7.00 8.43
CA GLY A 11 29.09 6.65 8.92
C GLY A 11 28.45 6.35 9.13
N CYS A 12 28.23 6.15 9.06
CA CYS A 12 28.04 5.92 9.63
C CYS A 12 27.65 5.65 9.83
N LEU A 13 27.28 5.41 9.29
CA LEU A 13 27.30 5.12 9.81
C LEU A 13 26.89 4.99 10.10
N LEU A 14 26.69 4.83 9.79
CA LEU A 14 26.51 4.65 10.28
C LEU A 14 26.01 4.49 10.40
N ILE A 15 25.88 4.40 10.20
CA ILE A 15 25.59 4.18 10.48
C ILE A 15 25.02 4.08 10.45
N GLY A 16 24.68 4.05 10.23
CA GLY A 16 24.52 3.85 10.40
C GLY A 16 23.91 3.76 10.35
N PHE A 17 23.71 3.53 10.16
CA PHE A 17 23.32 3.53 10.45
C PHE A 17 22.79 3.67 10.13
N GLY A 18 22.54 3.64 9.85
CA GLY A 18 22.18 3.73 9.53
C GLY A 18 21.45 3.75 9.09
N VAL A 19 21.19 3.69 9.18
CA VAL A 19 20.45 3.97 8.89
C VAL A 19 19.84 4.19 8.09
N PRO A 20 19.32 3.92 7.61
CA PRO A 20 18.71 4.65 6.63
C PRO A 20 17.28 4.84 6.68
N THR A 21 16.92 5.75 7.06
CA THR A 21 15.57 6.12 7.38
C THR A 21 14.75 6.57 6.21
N GLN A 22 15.36 6.89 5.10
CA GLN A 22 14.61 7.27 3.90
C GLN A 22 13.74 6.15 3.37
N ALA A 23 14.17 4.92 3.57
CA ALA A 23 13.37 3.78 3.12
C ALA A 23 12.00 3.75 3.79
N THR A 24 11.88 4.27 5.01
CA THR A 24 10.60 4.22 5.72
C THR A 24 9.54 5.13 5.14
N HIS A 25 9.94 6.20 4.47
CA HIS A 25 8.97 7.14 3.87
C HIS A 25 8.28 6.54 2.66
N GLN A 26 8.98 5.71 1.92
CA GLN A 26 8.43 5.06 0.74
C GLN A 26 7.93 3.66 1.02
N GLY A 27 8.35 3.10 2.15
CA GLY A 27 7.99 1.74 2.51
C GLY A 27 8.81 0.70 1.78
N ILE A 28 8.33 -0.52 1.83
CA ILE A 28 9.00 -1.66 1.21
C ILE A 28 8.41 -1.88 -0.17
N LYS A 29 9.26 -1.95 -1.18
CA LYS A 29 8.81 -2.17 -2.54
C LYS A 29 8.52 -3.65 -2.77
N THR A 30 7.35 -3.95 -3.32
CA THR A 30 6.98 -5.29 -3.77
C THR A 30 6.58 -5.20 -5.24
N LYS A 31 6.34 -6.32 -5.87
CA LYS A 31 5.92 -6.28 -7.27
C LYS A 31 4.53 -5.67 -7.46
N TYR A 32 3.72 -5.63 -6.41
CA TYR A 32 2.37 -5.05 -6.48
C TYR A 32 2.31 -3.60 -6.06
N GLY A 33 3.33 -3.10 -5.36
CA GLY A 33 3.36 -1.74 -4.87
C GLY A 33 4.20 -1.63 -3.61
N TYR A 34 4.16 -0.46 -2.99
CA TYR A 34 4.88 -0.20 -1.75
C TYR A 34 4.00 -0.50 -0.56
N ILE A 35 4.57 -1.09 0.46
CA ILE A 35 3.86 -1.43 1.69
C ILE A 35 4.62 -0.91 2.90
N GLU A 36 3.89 -0.75 4.00
CA GLU A 36 4.47 -0.37 5.29
C GLU A 36 4.04 -1.43 6.30
N MET A 37 4.99 -1.99 7.04
CA MET A 37 4.65 -3.01 8.03
C MET A 37 3.78 -2.42 9.12
N TYR A 38 2.72 -3.12 9.47
CA TYR A 38 1.81 -2.76 10.55
C TYR A 38 2.17 -3.54 11.82
N ASP A 39 2.41 -4.82 11.66
CA ASP A 39 2.97 -5.68 12.70
C ASP A 39 3.80 -6.77 12.00
N PRO A 40 4.35 -7.75 12.70
CA PRO A 40 5.30 -8.68 12.07
C PRO A 40 4.75 -9.45 10.87
N ASP A 41 3.43 -9.67 10.78
CA ASP A 41 2.87 -10.45 9.68
C ASP A 41 1.78 -9.73 8.89
N THR A 42 1.59 -8.42 9.13
CA THR A 42 0.60 -7.64 8.37
C THR A 42 1.19 -6.32 7.91
N ALA A 43 0.60 -5.76 6.86
CA ALA A 43 1.09 -4.52 6.29
C ALA A 43 -0.04 -3.70 5.68
N ILE A 44 0.27 -2.43 5.44
CA ILE A 44 -0.64 -1.47 4.83
C ILE A 44 -0.08 -1.12 3.45
N TYR A 45 -0.93 -1.14 2.45
CA TYR A 45 -0.56 -0.78 1.09
C TYR A 45 -0.45 0.73 0.97
N ILE A 46 0.69 1.22 0.49
CA ILE A 46 0.96 2.66 0.42
C ILE A 46 0.59 3.25 -0.93
N LYS A 47 1.05 2.62 -2.01
CA LYS A 47 0.81 3.09 -3.37
C LYS A 47 1.28 2.05 -4.36
N PRO A 48 0.77 2.06 -5.59
CA PRO A 48 1.29 1.15 -6.62
C PRO A 48 2.70 1.54 -7.04
N VAL A 49 3.41 0.59 -7.64
CA VAL A 49 4.76 0.85 -8.15
C VAL A 49 4.70 1.95 -9.21
N ARG A 50 3.67 1.89 -10.04
CA ARG A 50 3.40 2.95 -11.01
C ARG A 50 1.90 3.10 -11.18
N ASN A 51 1.47 4.28 -11.58
CA ASN A 51 0.06 4.55 -11.76
C ASN A 51 -0.41 3.97 -13.08
N GLN A 52 -1.20 2.92 -12.98
CA GLN A 52 -1.77 2.21 -14.12
C GLN A 52 -3.28 2.28 -14.03
N ARG A 53 -3.94 1.96 -15.13
CA ARG A 53 -5.39 1.97 -15.19
C ARG A 53 -6.00 0.96 -14.22
N ILE A 54 -5.37 -0.18 -14.05
CA ILE A 54 -5.82 -1.22 -13.14
C ILE A 54 -4.73 -1.44 -12.09
N VAL A 55 -5.11 -1.38 -10.82
CA VAL A 55 -4.20 -1.61 -9.69
C VAL A 55 -4.75 -2.79 -8.89
N ARG A 56 -3.87 -3.70 -8.52
CA ARG A 56 -4.23 -4.87 -7.71
C ARG A 56 -3.53 -4.82 -6.39
N VAL A 57 -4.31 -4.80 -5.31
CA VAL A 57 -3.77 -4.94 -3.95
C VAL A 57 -3.87 -6.43 -3.62
N PRO A 58 -2.75 -7.12 -3.40
CA PRO A 58 -2.79 -8.57 -3.20
C PRO A 58 -3.33 -8.94 -1.82
N ASP A 59 -3.68 -10.21 -1.65
CA ASP A 59 -4.08 -10.73 -0.34
C ASP A 59 -2.89 -10.71 0.60
N GLN A 60 -1.73 -11.07 0.08
CA GLN A 60 -0.49 -11.12 0.85
C GLN A 60 0.70 -10.98 -0.08
N VAL A 61 1.85 -10.66 0.49
CA VAL A 61 3.12 -10.58 -0.22
C VAL A 61 4.18 -11.30 0.60
N VAL A 62 5.28 -11.66 -0.05
CA VAL A 62 6.41 -12.26 0.65
C VAL A 62 7.46 -11.18 0.88
N VAL A 63 7.85 -10.99 2.13
CA VAL A 63 8.89 -10.04 2.51
C VAL A 63 9.93 -10.80 3.34
N ASP A 64 11.16 -10.84 2.85
CA ASP A 64 12.26 -11.55 3.51
C ASP A 64 11.90 -13.00 3.84
N GLY A 65 11.18 -13.65 2.93
CA GLY A 65 10.78 -15.05 3.12
C GLY A 65 9.53 -15.27 3.96
N TYR A 66 8.93 -14.22 4.50
CA TYR A 66 7.73 -14.32 5.31
C TYR A 66 6.51 -13.87 4.55
N ASN A 67 5.40 -14.56 4.76
CA ASN A 67 4.11 -14.14 4.20
C ASN A 67 3.55 -13.01 5.04
N VAL A 68 3.26 -11.90 4.38
CA VAL A 68 2.72 -10.70 5.04
C VAL A 68 1.36 -10.40 4.42
N ARG A 69 0.32 -10.37 5.24
CA ARG A 69 -1.04 -10.08 4.77
C ARG A 69 -1.22 -8.57 4.62
N ILE A 70 -1.87 -8.17 3.55
CA ILE A 70 -2.17 -6.76 3.32
C ILE A 70 -3.54 -6.49 3.91
N ILE A 71 -3.58 -5.78 5.04
CA ILE A 71 -4.82 -5.57 5.79
C ILE A 71 -5.44 -4.19 5.61
N GLY A 72 -4.73 -3.28 4.96
CA GLY A 72 -5.27 -1.94 4.78
C GLY A 72 -4.58 -1.19 3.66
N VAL A 73 -5.05 0.04 3.45
CA VAL A 73 -4.48 0.93 2.42
C VAL A 73 -4.33 2.33 3.01
N LYS A 74 -3.38 3.09 2.49
CA LYS A 74 -3.22 4.49 2.88
C LYS A 74 -4.24 5.35 2.12
N ARG A 75 -4.60 6.49 2.73
CA ARG A 75 -5.61 7.37 2.14
C ARG A 75 -5.26 7.80 0.71
N ASN A 76 -4.02 8.10 0.45
CA ASN A 76 -3.60 8.63 -0.86
C ASN A 76 -3.08 7.56 -1.80
N ALA A 77 -3.30 6.28 -1.48
CA ALA A 77 -2.75 5.18 -2.28
C ALA A 77 -3.21 5.22 -3.74
N PHE A 78 -4.44 5.66 -3.97
CA PHE A 78 -5.05 5.61 -5.29
C PHE A 78 -5.48 6.98 -5.80
N LYS A 79 -4.74 8.02 -5.44
CA LYS A 79 -5.14 9.38 -5.81
C LYS A 79 -4.94 9.72 -7.30
N SER A 80 -4.13 8.95 -8.01
CA SER A 80 -3.86 9.23 -9.41
C SER A 80 -5.12 9.09 -10.26
N LYS A 81 -5.32 10.04 -11.17
CA LYS A 81 -6.45 10.00 -12.10
C LYS A 81 -6.32 8.88 -13.14
N LYS A 82 -5.13 8.34 -13.32
CA LYS A 82 -4.92 7.21 -14.23
C LYS A 82 -5.53 5.94 -13.71
N ILE A 83 -5.67 5.80 -12.39
CA ILE A 83 -6.21 4.60 -11.77
C ILE A 83 -7.73 4.61 -11.91
N ARG A 84 -8.27 3.60 -12.59
CA ARG A 84 -9.70 3.48 -12.84
C ARG A 84 -10.32 2.29 -12.13
N THR A 85 -9.59 1.20 -12.00
CA THR A 85 -10.09 -0.03 -11.40
C THR A 85 -9.12 -0.50 -10.34
N ILE A 86 -9.65 -0.80 -9.16
CA ILE A 86 -8.85 -1.23 -8.03
C ILE A 86 -9.40 -2.57 -7.54
N TYR A 87 -8.55 -3.60 -7.57
CA TYR A 87 -8.87 -4.90 -6.99
C TYR A 87 -8.28 -4.94 -5.58
N LEU A 88 -9.11 -5.14 -4.58
CA LEU A 88 -8.66 -5.25 -3.21
C LEU A 88 -8.55 -6.71 -2.80
N GLY A 89 -7.48 -7.04 -2.10
CA GLY A 89 -7.29 -8.38 -1.57
C GLY A 89 -8.31 -8.70 -0.47
N LYS A 90 -8.44 -9.97 -0.18
CA LYS A 90 -9.47 -10.46 0.76
C LYS A 90 -9.24 -10.05 2.21
N ASN A 91 -8.01 -9.64 2.55
CA ASN A 91 -7.65 -9.30 3.94
C ASN A 91 -7.77 -7.81 4.24
N VAL A 92 -8.14 -6.98 3.28
CA VAL A 92 -8.19 -5.53 3.46
C VAL A 92 -9.44 -5.15 4.24
N PHE A 93 -9.26 -4.47 5.38
CA PHE A 93 -10.36 -3.94 6.18
C PHE A 93 -10.07 -2.56 6.79
N LEU A 94 -8.81 -2.12 6.75
CA LEU A 94 -8.45 -0.78 7.25
C LEU A 94 -8.38 0.19 6.07
N ILE A 95 -9.46 0.92 5.86
CA ILE A 95 -9.58 1.84 4.73
C ILE A 95 -9.98 3.21 5.27
N PRO A 96 -9.09 4.21 5.21
CA PRO A 96 -9.44 5.55 5.67
C PRO A 96 -10.55 6.16 4.83
N LYS A 97 -11.29 7.09 5.42
CA LYS A 97 -12.30 7.82 4.68
C LYS A 97 -11.65 8.57 3.52
N LYS A 98 -12.36 8.65 2.41
CA LYS A 98 -11.93 9.36 1.21
C LYS A 98 -10.72 8.74 0.50
N THR A 99 -10.38 7.50 0.83
CA THR A 99 -9.30 6.77 0.14
C THR A 99 -9.58 6.66 -1.35
N PHE A 100 -10.83 6.37 -1.69
CA PHE A 100 -11.25 6.24 -3.09
C PHE A 100 -11.97 7.49 -3.57
N ASN A 101 -11.61 8.62 -3.01
CA ASN A 101 -12.18 9.89 -3.42
C ASN A 101 -11.70 10.20 -4.82
N GLY A 102 -12.64 10.33 -5.71
CA GLY A 102 -12.32 10.55 -7.12
C GLY A 102 -13.40 9.90 -7.94
N ARG A 103 -13.71 10.56 -9.02
CA ARG A 103 -14.77 10.08 -9.89
C ARG A 103 -14.31 8.89 -10.71
N LYS A 104 -15.23 8.02 -11.01
CA LYS A 104 -15.06 6.95 -11.99
C LYS A 104 -14.05 5.87 -11.57
N LYS A 105 -13.82 5.71 -10.28
CA LYS A 105 -13.02 4.58 -9.83
C LYS A 105 -13.95 3.43 -9.48
N ARG A 106 -13.61 2.25 -9.96
CA ARG A 106 -14.35 1.03 -9.69
C ARG A 106 -13.55 0.19 -8.72
N ILE A 107 -14.18 -0.27 -7.66
CA ILE A 107 -13.52 -1.06 -6.63
C ILE A 107 -14.10 -2.46 -6.65
N ILE A 108 -13.24 -3.45 -6.78
CA ILE A 108 -13.62 -4.85 -6.84
C ILE A 108 -13.10 -5.54 -5.59
N VAL A 109 -14.00 -6.16 -4.84
CA VAL A 109 -13.67 -6.81 -3.58
C VAL A 109 -14.04 -8.30 -3.64
N LYS A 110 -13.45 -9.08 -2.74
CA LYS A 110 -13.63 -10.53 -2.74
C LYS A 110 -14.56 -11.04 -1.66
N ASN A 111 -14.84 -10.24 -0.63
CA ASN A 111 -15.67 -10.71 0.48
C ASN A 111 -16.44 -9.57 1.13
N THR A 112 -17.34 -9.96 2.05
CA THR A 112 -18.23 -9.03 2.73
C THR A 112 -17.48 -8.08 3.67
N MET A 113 -16.43 -8.55 4.33
CA MET A 113 -15.66 -7.71 5.23
C MET A 113 -15.06 -6.53 4.50
N THR A 114 -14.41 -6.79 3.38
CA THR A 114 -13.80 -5.73 2.57
C THR A 114 -14.89 -4.84 1.98
N TRP A 115 -15.99 -5.41 1.54
CA TRP A 115 -17.14 -4.66 1.05
C TRP A 115 -17.60 -3.61 2.05
N LYS A 116 -17.84 -4.04 3.30
CA LYS A 116 -18.29 -3.15 4.35
C LYS A 116 -17.26 -2.04 4.63
N SER A 117 -15.99 -2.39 4.62
CA SER A 117 -14.92 -1.42 4.86
C SER A 117 -14.85 -0.37 3.77
N VAL A 118 -15.03 -0.77 2.52
CA VAL A 118 -15.06 0.18 1.39
C VAL A 118 -16.28 1.08 1.50
N LYS A 119 -17.43 0.55 1.84
CA LYS A 119 -18.63 1.37 2.00
C LYS A 119 -18.47 2.39 3.11
N LYS A 120 -17.85 2.01 4.22
CA LYS A 120 -17.58 2.95 5.31
C LYS A 120 -16.65 4.08 4.88
N SER A 121 -15.79 3.83 3.92
CA SER A 121 -14.88 4.86 3.43
C SER A 121 -15.57 5.91 2.55
N GLY A 122 -16.83 5.68 2.17
CA GLY A 122 -17.62 6.65 1.43
C GLY A 122 -17.89 6.30 -0.03
N VAL A 123 -17.63 5.07 -0.44
CA VAL A 123 -17.84 4.64 -1.83
C VAL A 123 -19.30 4.25 -2.05
N GLY A 124 -19.89 4.73 -3.15
CA GLY A 124 -21.25 4.35 -3.53
C GLY A 124 -21.31 2.93 -4.07
N GLU A 125 -22.48 2.30 -3.90
CA GLU A 125 -22.65 0.90 -4.30
C GLU A 125 -22.50 0.68 -5.80
N ASN A 126 -22.80 1.69 -6.59
CA ASN A 126 -22.67 1.56 -8.05
C ASN A 126 -21.22 1.46 -8.52
N LYS A 127 -20.28 1.75 -7.66
CA LYS A 127 -18.84 1.68 -7.97
C LYS A 127 -18.17 0.48 -7.32
N LEU A 128 -18.89 -0.26 -6.51
CA LEU A 128 -18.37 -1.35 -5.70
C LEU A 128 -18.91 -2.68 -6.21
N ILE A 129 -18.01 -3.58 -6.57
CA ILE A 129 -18.34 -4.86 -7.17
C ILE A 129 -17.74 -5.98 -6.34
N MET A 130 -18.53 -6.99 -6.03
CA MET A 130 -18.03 -8.19 -5.36
C MET A 130 -17.85 -9.31 -6.37
N ARG A 131 -16.69 -9.95 -6.32
CA ARG A 131 -16.41 -11.08 -7.18
C ARG A 131 -15.85 -12.27 -6.44
#